data_b1bbfbd7c362ed8e062cd1d9604a9acc
#
_entry.id   b1bbfbd7c362ed8e062cd1d9604a9acc
#
_cell.length_a   1.000
_cell.length_b   1.000
_cell.length_c   1.000
_cell.angle_alpha   90.00
_cell.angle_beta   90.00
_cell.angle_gamma   90.00
#
_symmetry.space_group_name_H-M   'P 1'
#
loop_
_entity.id
_entity.type
_entity.pdbx_description
1 polymer ?
#
loop_
_entity_poly.entity_id
_entity_poly.type
_entity_poly.pdbx_seq_one_letter_code
_entity_poly.pdbx_strand_id
1 'polypeptide(L)'
;MNKVMSFMAVAVMLSTPALALDGAKLYGEKTCNACHGVDGKKPIMPNYPRIAGQNAAYAEQQMKDIKSGARNNGQTAAMKGVMHLVDDAEIKAIAEFVSKMKP
;
A
#
# COMPACT_ATOMS: atom_id res chain seq x y z
N MET A 1 45.14 -43.39 10.29
CA MET A 1 43.72 -43.33 9.91
C MET A 1 43.20 -41.96 10.31
N ASN A 2 43.13 -41.07 9.34
CA ASN A 2 42.60 -39.71 9.58
C ASN A 2 41.10 -39.74 9.43
N LYS A 3 40.39 -39.62 10.56
CA LYS A 3 38.97 -39.36 10.52
C LYS A 3 38.77 -37.91 10.09
N VAL A 4 38.40 -37.69 8.86
CA VAL A 4 37.95 -36.39 8.42
C VAL A 4 36.56 -36.17 9.02
N MET A 5 36.47 -35.38 10.07
CA MET A 5 35.19 -34.92 10.57
C MET A 5 34.69 -33.85 9.60
N SER A 6 33.77 -34.25 8.75
CA SER A 6 33.04 -33.32 7.89
C SER A 6 32.06 -32.56 8.78
N PHE A 7 32.40 -31.32 9.14
CA PHE A 7 31.41 -30.43 9.73
C PHE A 7 30.49 -29.95 8.61
N MET A 8 29.33 -30.54 8.54
CA MET A 8 28.24 -29.97 7.78
C MET A 8 27.82 -28.68 8.48
N ALA A 9 28.26 -27.54 7.96
CA ALA A 9 27.72 -26.27 8.37
C ALA A 9 26.28 -26.20 7.87
N VAL A 10 25.32 -26.45 8.77
CA VAL A 10 23.91 -26.14 8.51
C VAL A 10 23.80 -24.62 8.49
N ALA A 11 23.80 -24.05 7.30
CA ALA A 11 23.45 -22.65 7.13
C ALA A 11 21.97 -22.51 7.49
N VAL A 12 21.70 -22.12 8.74
CA VAL A 12 20.37 -21.68 9.13
C VAL A 12 20.13 -20.37 8.39
N MET A 13 19.43 -20.43 7.27
CA MET A 13 18.86 -19.23 6.68
C MET A 13 17.79 -18.71 7.63
N LEU A 14 18.18 -17.78 8.50
CA LEU A 14 17.25 -16.93 9.19
C LEU A 14 16.64 -16.01 8.12
N SER A 15 15.50 -16.43 7.54
CA SER A 15 14.67 -15.51 6.82
C SER A 15 14.14 -14.51 7.86
N THR A 16 14.78 -13.34 7.95
CA THR A 16 14.16 -12.19 8.59
C THR A 16 12.85 -11.93 7.87
N PRO A 17 11.70 -11.98 8.56
CA PRO A 17 10.47 -11.55 7.93
C PRO A 17 10.70 -10.13 7.40
N ALA A 18 10.43 -9.91 6.12
CA ALA A 18 10.44 -8.56 5.56
C ALA A 18 9.54 -7.71 6.47
N LEU A 19 10.08 -6.60 7.02
CA LEU A 19 9.30 -5.68 7.81
C LEU A 19 8.09 -5.27 6.97
N ALA A 20 6.89 -5.60 7.46
CA ALA A 20 5.67 -5.19 6.81
C ALA A 20 5.65 -3.66 6.73
N LEU A 21 5.29 -3.11 5.56
CA LEU A 21 5.14 -1.68 5.38
C LEU A 21 3.99 -1.17 6.27
N ASP A 22 4.20 -0.01 6.87
CA ASP A 22 3.19 0.65 7.70
C ASP A 22 2.23 1.46 6.82
N GLY A 23 1.06 0.90 6.55
CA GLY A 23 0.05 1.55 5.70
C GLY A 23 -0.48 2.85 6.29
N ALA A 24 -0.59 2.96 7.61
CA ALA A 24 -1.01 4.19 8.28
C ALA A 24 -0.01 5.31 8.05
N LYS A 25 1.27 5.01 8.20
CA LYS A 25 2.35 5.97 7.96
C LYS A 25 2.40 6.40 6.49
N LEU A 26 2.31 5.43 5.57
CA LEU A 26 2.30 5.69 4.13
C LEU A 26 1.11 6.53 3.70
N TYR A 27 -0.06 6.32 4.29
CA TYR A 27 -1.26 7.10 4.03
C TYR A 27 -1.02 8.60 4.27
N GLY A 28 -0.29 8.95 5.33
CA GLY A 28 0.12 10.33 5.60
C GLY A 28 1.26 10.81 4.70
N GLU A 29 2.33 10.01 4.57
CA GLU A 29 3.52 10.38 3.80
C GLU A 29 3.24 10.57 2.31
N LYS A 30 2.36 9.75 1.74
CA LYS A 30 1.97 9.83 0.33
C LYS A 30 0.79 10.78 0.10
N THR A 31 0.44 11.58 1.08
CA THR A 31 -0.57 12.65 1.01
C THR A 31 -2.01 12.18 0.76
N CYS A 32 -2.32 10.92 0.98
CA CYS A 32 -3.67 10.38 0.83
C CYS A 32 -4.67 11.15 1.72
N ASN A 33 -4.25 11.46 2.94
CA ASN A 33 -5.04 12.21 3.92
C ASN A 33 -5.39 13.63 3.46
N ALA A 34 -4.56 14.26 2.64
CA ALA A 34 -4.80 15.62 2.16
C ALA A 34 -6.06 15.71 1.28
N CYS A 35 -6.35 14.67 0.52
CA CYS A 35 -7.50 14.63 -0.39
C CYS A 35 -8.69 13.83 0.17
N HIS A 36 -8.41 12.73 0.88
CA HIS A 36 -9.45 11.81 1.37
C HIS A 36 -9.82 12.00 2.83
N GLY A 37 -9.10 12.87 3.55
CA GLY A 37 -9.26 13.09 4.98
C GLY A 37 -8.42 12.14 5.82
N VAL A 38 -8.17 12.51 7.07
CA VAL A 38 -7.37 11.71 8.03
C VAL A 38 -8.01 10.35 8.28
N ASP A 39 -9.34 10.33 8.31
CA ASP A 39 -10.14 9.13 8.57
C ASP A 39 -10.73 8.50 7.29
N GLY A 40 -10.37 9.00 6.11
CA GLY A 40 -10.88 8.53 4.83
C GLY A 40 -12.35 8.86 4.55
N LYS A 41 -13.00 9.70 5.36
CA LYS A 41 -14.44 10.02 5.30
C LYS A 41 -14.77 11.45 4.95
N LYS A 42 -13.79 12.33 5.02
CA LYS A 42 -13.98 13.77 4.82
C LYS A 42 -13.11 14.25 3.66
N PRO A 43 -13.49 13.90 2.42
CA PRO A 43 -12.72 14.33 1.26
C PRO A 43 -12.75 15.86 1.15
N ILE A 44 -11.65 16.42 0.64
CA ILE A 44 -11.48 17.86 0.50
C ILE A 44 -12.43 18.45 -0.55
N MET A 45 -12.83 17.65 -1.53
CA MET A 45 -13.74 18.06 -2.61
C MET A 45 -14.98 17.15 -2.62
N PRO A 46 -16.17 17.68 -2.96
CA PRO A 46 -17.40 16.88 -2.96
C PRO A 46 -17.37 15.70 -3.92
N ASN A 47 -16.59 15.79 -5.00
CA ASN A 47 -16.47 14.74 -6.01
C ASN A 47 -15.31 13.78 -5.76
N TYR A 48 -14.56 13.95 -4.66
CA TYR A 48 -13.56 12.98 -4.23
C TYR A 48 -14.22 11.91 -3.37
N PRO A 49 -13.83 10.63 -3.52
CA PRO A 49 -14.52 9.56 -2.82
C PRO A 49 -14.14 9.47 -1.33
N ARG A 50 -15.11 9.04 -0.54
CA ARG A 50 -14.85 8.46 0.78
C ARG A 50 -14.28 7.07 0.55
N ILE A 51 -13.20 6.74 1.23
CA ILE A 51 -12.48 5.48 1.02
C ILE A 51 -12.42 4.59 2.27
N ALA A 52 -12.81 5.12 3.43
CA ALA A 52 -12.79 4.37 4.68
C ALA A 52 -13.61 3.09 4.60
N GLY A 53 -13.02 1.97 5.00
CA GLY A 53 -13.67 0.66 5.01
C GLY A 53 -13.80 0.00 3.64
N GLN A 54 -13.17 0.55 2.61
CA GLN A 54 -13.21 -0.05 1.26
C GLN A 54 -12.52 -1.42 1.27
N ASN A 55 -13.03 -2.34 0.46
CA ASN A 55 -12.41 -3.65 0.27
C ASN A 55 -10.94 -3.50 -0.16
N ALA A 56 -10.03 -4.19 0.53
CA ALA A 56 -8.60 -4.04 0.31
C ALA A 56 -8.18 -4.42 -1.12
N ALA A 57 -8.66 -5.54 -1.64
CA ALA A 57 -8.33 -5.99 -3.00
C ALA A 57 -8.86 -5.02 -4.05
N TYR A 58 -10.06 -4.48 -3.85
CA TYR A 58 -10.64 -3.48 -4.72
C TYR A 58 -9.83 -2.17 -4.69
N ALA A 59 -9.51 -1.68 -3.52
CA ALA A 59 -8.72 -0.45 -3.36
C ALA A 59 -7.33 -0.59 -3.99
N GLU A 60 -6.65 -1.72 -3.78
CA GLU A 60 -5.37 -2.03 -4.40
C GLU A 60 -5.45 -1.97 -5.92
N GLN A 61 -6.44 -2.65 -6.50
CA GLN A 61 -6.62 -2.69 -7.96
C GLN A 61 -6.93 -1.30 -8.51
N GLN A 62 -7.80 -0.54 -7.86
CA GLN A 62 -8.13 0.82 -8.30
C GLN A 62 -6.92 1.74 -8.28
N MET A 63 -6.09 1.68 -7.25
CA MET A 63 -4.86 2.46 -7.19
C MET A 63 -3.88 2.08 -8.30
N LYS A 64 -3.73 0.80 -8.59
CA LYS A 64 -2.90 0.33 -9.71
C LYS A 64 -3.44 0.81 -11.07
N ASP A 65 -4.74 0.75 -11.25
CA ASP A 65 -5.40 1.18 -12.50
C ASP A 65 -5.27 2.70 -12.71
N ILE A 66 -5.38 3.48 -11.66
CA ILE A 66 -5.14 4.93 -11.73
C ILE A 66 -3.68 5.21 -12.07
N LYS A 67 -2.75 4.52 -11.44
CA LYS A 67 -1.32 4.67 -11.68
C LYS A 67 -0.94 4.35 -13.12
N SER A 68 -1.47 3.28 -13.68
CA SER A 68 -1.19 2.84 -15.05
C SER A 68 -1.93 3.63 -16.12
N GLY A 69 -3.01 4.31 -15.75
CA GLY A 69 -3.91 4.99 -16.68
C GLY A 69 -5.05 4.10 -17.18
N ALA A 70 -5.17 2.86 -16.72
CA ALA A 70 -6.30 1.99 -17.05
C ALA A 70 -7.63 2.57 -16.54
N ARG A 71 -7.59 3.27 -15.39
CA ARG A 71 -8.67 4.12 -14.90
C ARG A 71 -8.29 5.58 -15.07
N ASN A 72 -9.00 6.31 -15.93
CA ASN A 72 -8.66 7.69 -16.27
C ASN A 72 -9.86 8.63 -16.35
N ASN A 73 -10.98 8.28 -15.75
CA ASN A 73 -12.22 9.07 -15.77
C ASN A 73 -12.26 10.10 -14.61
N GLY A 74 -13.11 11.10 -14.75
CA GLY A 74 -13.38 12.10 -13.71
C GLY A 74 -12.11 12.79 -13.21
N GLN A 75 -11.92 12.82 -11.90
CA GLN A 75 -10.78 13.47 -11.22
C GLN A 75 -9.57 12.56 -11.01
N THR A 76 -9.51 11.42 -11.67
CA THR A 76 -8.39 10.47 -11.51
C THR A 76 -7.05 11.05 -11.92
N ALA A 77 -7.03 12.06 -12.79
CA ALA A 77 -5.79 12.73 -13.19
C ALA A 77 -5.02 13.33 -12.00
N ALA A 78 -5.73 13.92 -11.03
CA ALA A 78 -5.11 14.46 -9.82
C ALA A 78 -4.49 13.35 -8.96
N MET A 79 -5.22 12.25 -8.78
CA MET A 79 -4.74 11.10 -8.01
C MET A 79 -3.59 10.37 -8.73
N LYS A 80 -3.60 10.33 -10.06
CA LYS A 80 -2.51 9.73 -10.86
C LYS A 80 -1.16 10.37 -10.54
N GLY A 81 -1.12 11.69 -10.36
CA GLY A 81 0.09 12.40 -9.97
C GLY A 81 0.65 11.92 -8.63
N VAL A 82 -0.20 11.63 -7.66
CA VAL A 82 0.19 11.05 -6.36
C VAL A 82 0.63 9.59 -6.53
N MET A 83 -0.08 8.82 -7.33
CA MET A 83 0.20 7.39 -7.50
C MET A 83 1.56 7.10 -8.14
N HIS A 84 2.15 8.05 -8.88
CA HIS A 84 3.53 7.92 -9.38
C HIS A 84 4.57 7.83 -8.26
N LEU A 85 4.25 8.30 -7.07
CA LEU A 85 5.12 8.28 -5.89
C LEU A 85 4.98 7.02 -5.04
N VAL A 86 4.09 6.10 -5.45
CA VAL A 86 3.69 4.94 -4.65
C VAL A 86 3.99 3.67 -5.44
N ASP A 87 4.82 2.78 -4.90
CA ASP A 87 5.09 1.48 -5.52
C ASP A 87 4.00 0.45 -5.19
N ASP A 88 4.04 -0.71 -5.84
CA ASP A 88 3.01 -1.74 -5.69
C ASP A 88 2.91 -2.31 -4.26
N ALA A 89 4.03 -2.45 -3.57
CA ALA A 89 4.04 -2.91 -2.18
C ALA A 89 3.42 -1.88 -1.25
N GLU A 90 3.70 -0.61 -1.47
CA GLU A 90 3.12 0.51 -0.73
C GLU A 90 1.62 0.64 -1.02
N ILE A 91 1.20 0.46 -2.26
CA ILE A 91 -0.23 0.43 -2.64
C ILE A 91 -0.97 -0.64 -1.85
N LYS A 92 -0.41 -1.84 -1.77
CA LYS A 92 -1.01 -2.93 -1.01
C LYS A 92 -1.15 -2.57 0.47
N ALA A 93 -0.12 -2.03 1.09
CA ALA A 93 -0.12 -1.63 2.49
C ALA A 93 -1.15 -0.52 2.77
N ILE A 94 -1.25 0.47 1.89
CA ILE A 94 -2.24 1.55 2.00
C ILE A 94 -3.66 0.99 1.84
N ALA A 95 -3.89 0.11 0.87
CA ALA A 95 -5.18 -0.52 0.65
C ALA A 95 -5.64 -1.32 1.87
N GLU A 96 -4.76 -2.08 2.48
CA GLU A 96 -5.04 -2.83 3.71
C GLU A 96 -5.38 -1.90 4.88
N PHE A 97 -4.65 -0.81 5.03
CA PHE A 97 -4.93 0.21 6.05
C PHE A 97 -6.30 0.86 5.85
N VAL A 98 -6.60 1.29 4.64
CA VAL A 98 -7.89 1.92 4.29
C VAL A 98 -9.06 0.96 4.56
N SER A 99 -8.89 -0.31 4.26
CA SER A 99 -9.93 -1.34 4.49
C SER A 99 -10.30 -1.49 5.97
N LYS A 100 -9.39 -1.19 6.86
CA LYS A 100 -9.57 -1.28 8.32
C LYS A 100 -10.07 0.03 8.95
N MET A 101 -10.12 1.10 8.18
CA MET A 101 -10.74 2.34 8.65
C MET A 101 -12.22 2.12 8.87
N LYS A 102 -12.74 2.68 9.96
CA LYS A 102 -14.18 2.62 10.26
C LYS A 102 -14.95 3.41 9.20
N PRO A 103 -15.88 2.77 8.51
CA PRO A 103 -16.68 3.43 7.48
C PRO A 103 -17.55 4.56 8.01
#